data_8ed316f364a91fac0f5c7c2a20bdd91b
#
_entry.id   8ed316f364a91fac0f5c7c2a20bdd91b
#
_cell.length_a   1.000
_cell.length_b   1.000
_cell.length_c   1.000
_cell.angle_alpha   90.00
_cell.angle_beta   90.00
_cell.angle_gamma   90.00
#
_symmetry.space_group_name_H-M   'P 1'
#
loop_
_entity.id
_entity.type
_entity.pdbx_description
1 polymer ?
#
loop_
_entity_poly.entity_id
_entity_poly.type
_entity_poly.pdbx_seq_one_letter_code
_entity_poly.pdbx_strand_id
1 'polypeptide(L)'
;MTAWFHSFQRGSRMHRSAWLSPTLPVIAALAMVVGCTSAPPPSPTTAPPAPAKPTTAPASSAAPASSPAASPGVAKPAASPSVAAAASVVPSPSVVAATAPAAATSLKGVCPDTIVLQTNWWPEPDHGLFYQLIGPNGQIDTNKNTYSGPLGTTGVNVEIRAGGPAIGFQTVTAQEYQDDSILLGMVGTDEQIGNSAAQPTKAVLAWYAKNPQIFFWGNPDWNFSSVADIGKSGATVLAFSGSAYLDVLEARGGLHKDQVDSSYTGDPSRFVAADGNIVSQGFVTAEPYIYEHEVTGWMKPVKFLLLDKEVPIYQNTLAIRADKVEANRACLQRLVPLLQKSSIDYVKNPGPVNQVLIDYTAKIKGGTQISAAGAADAVQRMTSLGIVSNGTDGVFGSYDMAQVQTLITDYGPVFAARGKDPKPGLQPSDIVTNEFLDKTIKL
;
A
#
# COMPACT_ATOMS: atom_id res chain seq x y z
N MET A 1 -32.44 56.63 28.49
CA MET A 1 -31.93 57.31 29.68
C MET A 1 -30.45 57.13 29.75
N THR A 2 -29.74 58.16 29.32
CA THR A 2 -28.55 58.82 29.86
C THR A 2 -27.31 57.95 30.03
N ALA A 3 -26.30 57.96 29.18
CA ALA A 3 -25.30 59.00 28.80
C ALA A 3 -24.33 59.34 29.94
N TRP A 4 -23.03 59.24 29.68
CA TRP A 4 -21.88 60.17 29.91
C TRP A 4 -20.59 59.38 29.84
N PHE A 5 -19.72 59.46 28.83
CA PHE A 5 -18.70 60.41 28.36
C PHE A 5 -17.72 60.93 29.45
N HIS A 6 -16.42 60.61 29.22
CA HIS A 6 -15.24 61.53 29.20
C HIS A 6 -13.98 60.69 29.10
N SER A 7 -13.21 60.62 28.06
CA SER A 7 -12.32 61.55 27.35
C SER A 7 -11.34 62.33 28.25
N PHE A 8 -10.06 61.98 28.16
CA PHE A 8 -9.00 63.03 28.16
C PHE A 8 -7.72 62.48 27.44
N GLN A 9 -7.16 63.44 26.71
CA GLN A 9 -6.12 63.40 25.71
C GLN A 9 -4.73 63.79 26.28
N ARG A 10 -3.70 63.39 25.48
CA ARG A 10 -2.48 64.11 25.08
C ARG A 10 -1.28 64.15 26.03
N GLY A 11 -0.15 63.94 25.35
CA GLY A 11 1.09 64.58 25.69
C GLY A 11 2.35 63.94 25.11
N SER A 12 2.64 64.29 23.86
CA SER A 12 3.90 64.12 23.13
C SER A 12 5.09 64.76 23.84
N ARG A 13 6.30 64.23 23.67
CA ARG A 13 7.47 64.95 23.15
C ARG A 13 8.69 64.10 22.91
N MET A 14 9.25 64.30 21.73
CA MET A 14 10.58 63.91 21.25
C MET A 14 11.72 64.45 22.10
N HIS A 15 12.83 63.77 22.17
CA HIS A 15 14.15 64.43 22.01
C HIS A 15 15.18 63.45 21.39
N ARG A 16 15.88 64.02 20.45
CA ARG A 16 16.99 63.50 19.63
C ARG A 16 18.32 63.59 20.37
N SER A 17 19.25 62.92 19.75
CA SER A 17 20.73 63.15 19.69
C SER A 17 21.53 62.16 20.56
N ALA A 18 22.67 61.63 20.20
CA ALA A 18 23.54 61.65 19.03
C ALA A 18 24.80 60.86 19.43
N TRP A 19 25.38 60.16 18.49
CA TRP A 19 26.82 59.91 18.30
C TRP A 19 27.72 59.48 19.46
N LEU A 20 28.37 58.28 19.32
CA LEU A 20 29.87 58.16 19.27
C LEU A 20 30.26 56.67 19.33
N SER A 21 30.84 56.17 18.25
CA SER A 21 31.82 55.10 18.25
C SER A 21 33.22 55.78 18.39
N PRO A 22 34.35 55.10 18.58
CA PRO A 22 34.74 53.70 18.61
C PRO A 22 35.71 53.35 19.75
N THR A 23 36.03 52.08 19.98
CA THR A 23 37.40 51.61 20.19
C THR A 23 37.46 50.10 20.38
N LEU A 24 38.22 49.44 19.53
CA LEU A 24 38.78 48.10 19.74
C LEU A 24 39.84 48.11 20.85
N PRO A 25 40.01 47.02 21.56
CA PRO A 25 41.35 46.53 21.84
C PRO A 25 41.64 45.15 21.28
N VAL A 26 42.75 45.07 20.59
CA VAL A 26 43.54 43.90 20.29
C VAL A 26 43.94 43.24 21.60
N ILE A 27 43.67 41.98 21.79
CA ILE A 27 44.30 41.14 22.80
C ILE A 27 44.80 39.85 22.13
N ALA A 28 46.04 39.64 22.44
CA ALA A 28 47.03 38.67 21.97
C ALA A 28 46.54 37.21 21.94
N ALA A 29 47.00 36.52 20.88
CA ALA A 29 47.01 35.08 20.77
C ALA A 29 47.96 34.45 21.81
N LEU A 30 47.42 33.57 22.64
CA LEU A 30 48.23 32.64 23.42
C LEU A 30 48.02 31.23 22.83
N ALA A 31 49.03 30.77 22.11
CA ALA A 31 49.06 29.42 21.58
C ALA A 31 49.29 28.42 22.73
N MET A 32 48.30 27.63 23.07
CA MET A 32 48.51 26.39 23.83
C MET A 32 48.62 25.23 22.85
N VAL A 33 49.81 24.72 22.74
CA VAL A 33 50.13 23.43 22.14
C VAL A 33 49.63 22.35 23.10
N VAL A 34 48.49 21.74 22.79
CA VAL A 34 48.05 20.50 23.43
C VAL A 34 48.39 19.36 22.49
N GLY A 35 49.35 18.54 22.94
CA GLY A 35 49.84 17.38 22.22
C GLY A 35 48.71 16.37 21.92
N CYS A 36 48.58 16.01 20.65
CA CYS A 36 47.79 14.87 20.21
C CYS A 36 48.55 13.58 20.60
N THR A 37 48.05 12.92 21.65
CA THR A 37 48.36 11.50 21.83
C THR A 37 47.40 10.71 20.94
N SER A 38 47.90 10.19 19.84
CA SER A 38 47.22 9.25 18.98
C SER A 38 46.95 7.95 19.74
N ALA A 39 45.64 7.61 19.88
CA ALA A 39 45.23 6.29 20.34
C ALA A 39 45.64 5.24 19.28
N PRO A 40 46.07 4.04 19.68
CA PRO A 40 46.41 2.98 18.75
C PRO A 40 45.12 2.50 18.01
N PRO A 41 45.26 2.03 16.73
CA PRO A 41 44.13 1.52 15.99
C PRO A 41 43.57 0.25 16.67
N PRO A 42 42.25 0.02 16.62
CA PRO A 42 41.66 -1.20 17.14
C PRO A 42 42.19 -2.42 16.38
N SER A 43 42.55 -3.46 17.11
CA SER A 43 42.95 -4.76 16.58
C SER A 43 41.84 -5.35 15.69
N PRO A 44 42.18 -6.05 14.59
CA PRO A 44 41.20 -6.65 13.73
C PRO A 44 40.42 -7.72 14.49
N THR A 45 39.11 -7.55 14.58
CA THR A 45 38.15 -8.56 15.07
C THR A 45 38.19 -9.74 14.12
N THR A 46 38.58 -10.90 14.61
CA THR A 46 38.55 -12.16 13.88
C THR A 46 37.10 -12.46 13.44
N ALA A 47 36.91 -12.65 12.14
CA ALA A 47 35.64 -13.09 11.56
C ALA A 47 35.23 -14.47 12.12
N PRO A 48 33.90 -14.69 12.30
CA PRO A 48 33.41 -16.02 12.70
C PRO A 48 33.73 -17.06 11.61
N PRO A 49 33.99 -18.32 11.99
CA PRO A 49 34.29 -19.38 11.03
C PRO A 49 33.06 -19.65 10.13
N ALA A 50 33.33 -19.84 8.84
CA ALA A 50 32.36 -20.23 7.84
C ALA A 50 31.65 -21.54 8.22
N PRO A 51 30.34 -21.69 7.92
CA PRO A 51 29.63 -22.94 8.17
C PRO A 51 30.20 -24.08 7.33
N ALA A 52 30.38 -25.24 7.99
CA ALA A 52 30.90 -26.46 7.40
C ALA A 52 29.98 -26.97 6.27
N LYS A 53 30.58 -27.38 5.14
CA LYS A 53 29.91 -28.06 4.05
C LYS A 53 29.20 -29.32 4.55
N PRO A 54 27.99 -29.63 4.07
CA PRO A 54 27.34 -30.90 4.37
C PRO A 54 28.10 -32.05 3.72
N THR A 55 28.44 -33.02 4.54
CA THR A 55 29.02 -34.31 4.10
C THR A 55 27.90 -35.14 3.47
N THR A 56 28.10 -35.55 2.24
CA THR A 56 27.22 -36.47 1.53
C THR A 56 27.23 -37.86 2.18
N ALA A 57 26.08 -38.34 2.62
CA ALA A 57 25.86 -39.73 2.98
C ALA A 57 25.54 -40.57 1.74
N PRO A 58 25.94 -41.85 1.72
CA PRO A 58 25.89 -42.68 0.51
C PRO A 58 24.49 -43.17 0.19
N ALA A 59 24.24 -43.31 -1.11
CA ALA A 59 23.05 -43.87 -1.72
C ALA A 59 22.78 -45.32 -1.27
N SER A 60 21.57 -45.60 -0.81
CA SER A 60 21.07 -46.97 -0.66
C SER A 60 20.23 -47.35 -1.88
N SER A 61 20.53 -48.54 -2.35
CA SER A 61 20.13 -49.22 -3.58
C SER A 61 18.62 -49.41 -3.75
N ALA A 62 18.25 -49.41 -5.02
CA ALA A 62 16.96 -49.78 -5.59
C ALA A 62 16.64 -51.26 -5.46
N ALA A 63 15.37 -51.62 -5.38
CA ALA A 63 14.77 -52.84 -5.94
C ALA A 63 13.24 -52.73 -5.97
N PRO A 64 12.52 -53.62 -6.68
CA PRO A 64 12.13 -53.36 -8.05
C PRO A 64 10.60 -53.22 -8.23
N ALA A 65 10.24 -52.81 -9.43
CA ALA A 65 8.90 -52.69 -9.97
C ALA A 65 8.07 -54.01 -9.94
N SER A 66 6.78 -53.87 -9.72
CA SER A 66 5.77 -54.82 -10.15
C SER A 66 4.58 -54.08 -10.77
N SER A 67 4.40 -54.25 -12.06
CA SER A 67 3.20 -54.05 -12.88
C SER A 67 2.59 -55.41 -13.20
N PRO A 68 1.44 -55.45 -13.87
CA PRO A 68 0.15 -54.82 -13.70
C PRO A 68 -0.98 -55.87 -13.58
N ALA A 69 -2.18 -55.50 -13.22
CA ALA A 69 -3.34 -56.36 -13.43
C ALA A 69 -4.44 -55.62 -14.20
N ALA A 70 -5.00 -56.32 -15.12
CA ALA A 70 -5.84 -55.93 -16.24
C ALA A 70 -7.26 -55.51 -15.84
N SER A 71 -7.85 -54.69 -16.71
CA SER A 71 -9.27 -54.40 -16.83
C SER A 71 -10.14 -55.61 -17.17
N PRO A 72 -11.46 -55.52 -16.92
CA PRO A 72 -12.45 -55.97 -17.89
C PRO A 72 -13.45 -54.83 -18.20
N GLY A 73 -13.68 -54.45 -19.42
CA GLY A 73 -14.62 -55.07 -20.35
C GLY A 73 -15.98 -54.38 -20.33
N VAL A 74 -16.08 -53.34 -21.10
CA VAL A 74 -17.13 -52.94 -22.08
C VAL A 74 -18.51 -53.58 -21.97
N ALA A 75 -19.54 -52.75 -21.88
CA ALA A 75 -20.83 -52.98 -22.50
C ALA A 75 -21.39 -51.69 -23.13
N LYS A 76 -21.63 -51.76 -24.42
CA LYS A 76 -22.29 -50.76 -25.27
C LYS A 76 -23.79 -51.03 -25.25
N PRO A 77 -24.69 -50.07 -25.12
CA PRO A 77 -26.06 -50.22 -25.58
C PRO A 77 -26.33 -49.42 -26.86
N ALA A 78 -27.25 -50.01 -27.58
CA ALA A 78 -27.70 -49.78 -28.93
C ALA A 78 -28.41 -48.46 -29.21
N ALA A 79 -28.55 -48.21 -30.52
CA ALA A 79 -29.08 -47.04 -31.18
C ALA A 79 -30.62 -47.02 -31.23
N SER A 80 -31.12 -45.76 -31.26
CA SER A 80 -32.24 -45.19 -32.05
C SER A 80 -33.68 -45.43 -31.64
N PRO A 81 -34.63 -44.49 -31.86
CA PRO A 81 -34.95 -44.05 -33.22
C PRO A 81 -35.11 -42.53 -33.46
N SER A 82 -34.91 -42.18 -34.72
CA SER A 82 -35.17 -40.92 -35.41
C SER A 82 -36.66 -40.53 -35.35
N VAL A 83 -36.93 -39.29 -34.97
CA VAL A 83 -38.22 -38.62 -35.22
C VAL A 83 -37.93 -37.38 -36.06
N ALA A 84 -38.66 -37.26 -37.17
CA ALA A 84 -38.54 -36.23 -38.17
C ALA A 84 -38.83 -34.82 -37.59
N ALA A 85 -37.97 -33.88 -37.90
CA ALA A 85 -38.09 -32.47 -37.52
C ALA A 85 -38.99 -31.74 -38.53
N ALA A 86 -40.04 -31.11 -38.06
CA ALA A 86 -40.75 -30.06 -38.76
C ALA A 86 -39.92 -28.76 -38.75
N ALA A 87 -39.70 -28.21 -39.93
CA ALA A 87 -39.01 -26.95 -40.13
C ALA A 87 -39.83 -25.78 -39.59
N SER A 88 -39.43 -25.22 -38.48
CA SER A 88 -39.89 -23.91 -38.01
C SER A 88 -38.98 -22.81 -38.51
N VAL A 89 -39.51 -21.92 -39.31
CA VAL A 89 -38.80 -20.71 -39.79
C VAL A 89 -38.57 -19.78 -38.60
N VAL A 90 -37.31 -19.68 -38.17
CA VAL A 90 -36.89 -18.72 -37.17
C VAL A 90 -36.58 -17.39 -37.89
N PRO A 91 -37.18 -16.24 -37.47
CA PRO A 91 -36.79 -14.95 -38.02
C PRO A 91 -35.34 -14.63 -37.67
N SER A 92 -34.58 -14.18 -38.64
CA SER A 92 -33.19 -13.70 -38.45
C SER A 92 -33.13 -12.67 -37.33
N PRO A 93 -32.16 -12.79 -36.40
CA PRO A 93 -31.94 -11.72 -35.44
C PRO A 93 -31.40 -10.49 -36.19
N SER A 94 -32.07 -9.38 -36.00
CA SER A 94 -31.60 -8.05 -36.40
C SER A 94 -30.21 -7.86 -35.78
N VAL A 95 -29.21 -7.65 -36.63
CA VAL A 95 -27.88 -7.25 -36.21
C VAL A 95 -28.01 -5.90 -35.49
N VAL A 96 -27.98 -5.94 -34.17
CA VAL A 96 -27.77 -4.75 -33.36
C VAL A 96 -26.40 -4.24 -33.76
N ALA A 97 -26.37 -3.10 -34.40
CA ALA A 97 -25.12 -2.42 -34.73
C ALA A 97 -24.31 -2.28 -33.44
N ALA A 98 -23.16 -2.94 -33.42
CA ALA A 98 -22.18 -2.76 -32.35
C ALA A 98 -21.87 -1.27 -32.28
N THR A 99 -22.27 -0.63 -31.18
CA THR A 99 -21.81 0.72 -30.84
C THR A 99 -20.31 0.72 -30.95
N ALA A 100 -19.76 1.55 -31.82
CA ALA A 100 -18.33 1.75 -31.95
C ALA A 100 -17.75 2.02 -30.57
N PRO A 101 -16.62 1.41 -30.18
CA PRO A 101 -15.98 1.67 -28.90
C PRO A 101 -15.74 3.18 -28.79
N ALA A 102 -16.16 3.78 -27.68
CA ALA A 102 -15.89 5.19 -27.39
C ALA A 102 -14.42 5.45 -27.67
N ALA A 103 -14.13 6.48 -28.50
CA ALA A 103 -12.78 6.82 -28.89
C ALA A 103 -11.92 6.90 -27.63
N ALA A 104 -10.86 6.08 -27.54
CA ALA A 104 -9.96 6.06 -26.39
C ALA A 104 -9.47 7.49 -26.16
N THR A 105 -9.68 8.02 -24.96
CA THR A 105 -9.26 9.38 -24.60
C THR A 105 -7.75 9.47 -24.71
N SER A 106 -7.23 10.22 -25.68
CA SER A 106 -5.77 10.39 -25.84
C SER A 106 -5.19 11.08 -24.59
N LEU A 107 -4.12 10.51 -24.06
CA LEU A 107 -3.32 11.10 -22.98
C LEU A 107 -2.04 11.75 -23.51
N LYS A 108 -1.70 11.51 -24.77
CA LYS A 108 -0.49 12.04 -25.41
C LYS A 108 -0.52 13.57 -25.43
N GLY A 109 0.59 14.17 -24.98
CA GLY A 109 0.72 15.63 -24.87
C GLY A 109 -0.06 16.26 -23.71
N VAL A 110 -0.76 15.45 -22.90
CA VAL A 110 -1.50 15.90 -21.72
C VAL A 110 -0.93 15.28 -20.44
N CYS A 111 -0.57 14.00 -20.49
CA CYS A 111 0.19 13.31 -19.45
C CYS A 111 1.64 13.15 -19.87
N PRO A 112 2.55 12.80 -18.95
CA PRO A 112 3.89 12.34 -19.30
C PRO A 112 3.83 11.17 -20.28
N ASP A 113 4.84 11.04 -21.16
CA ASP A 113 4.91 9.92 -22.13
C ASP A 113 4.98 8.54 -21.43
N THR A 114 5.50 8.50 -20.20
CA THR A 114 5.45 7.37 -19.29
C THR A 114 4.89 7.84 -17.95
N ILE A 115 3.75 7.28 -17.55
CA ILE A 115 3.12 7.50 -16.26
C ILE A 115 3.76 6.53 -15.27
N VAL A 116 4.50 7.04 -14.30
CA VAL A 116 5.14 6.24 -13.26
C VAL A 116 4.23 6.14 -12.05
N LEU A 117 3.95 4.90 -11.63
CA LEU A 117 3.12 4.55 -10.49
C LEU A 117 3.95 3.77 -9.46
N GLN A 118 3.96 4.21 -8.20
CA GLN A 118 4.71 3.57 -7.12
C GLN A 118 3.77 2.79 -6.22
N THR A 119 4.00 1.47 -6.05
CA THR A 119 3.29 0.67 -5.04
C THR A 119 4.01 0.74 -3.69
N ASN A 120 3.33 0.32 -2.64
CA ASN A 120 3.87 0.34 -1.27
C ASN A 120 4.52 -0.98 -0.84
N TRP A 121 4.38 -2.04 -1.65
CA TRP A 121 4.92 -3.36 -1.37
C TRP A 121 5.37 -4.08 -2.64
N TRP A 122 5.81 -5.35 -2.52
CA TRP A 122 6.02 -6.25 -3.65
C TRP A 122 4.74 -6.41 -4.47
N PRO A 123 4.85 -6.85 -5.75
CA PRO A 123 3.67 -7.13 -6.56
C PRO A 123 2.73 -8.13 -5.88
N GLU A 124 1.47 -7.74 -5.73
CA GLU A 124 0.43 -8.54 -5.09
C GLU A 124 -0.95 -8.15 -5.61
N PRO A 125 -2.01 -8.97 -5.37
CA PRO A 125 -3.36 -8.67 -5.86
C PRO A 125 -3.90 -7.30 -5.40
N ASP A 126 -3.44 -6.81 -4.26
CA ASP A 126 -3.76 -5.48 -3.73
C ASP A 126 -3.34 -4.32 -4.65
N HIS A 127 -2.42 -4.58 -5.58
CA HIS A 127 -1.97 -3.62 -6.59
C HIS A 127 -2.59 -3.87 -7.97
N GLY A 128 -3.51 -4.83 -8.07
CA GLY A 128 -4.07 -5.30 -9.35
C GLY A 128 -4.64 -4.22 -10.25
N LEU A 129 -5.20 -3.16 -9.65
CA LEU A 129 -5.72 -2.02 -10.42
C LEU A 129 -4.65 -1.35 -11.33
N PHE A 130 -3.41 -1.27 -10.87
CA PHE A 130 -2.32 -0.69 -11.66
C PHE A 130 -1.92 -1.63 -12.80
N TYR A 131 -1.77 -2.92 -12.48
CA TYR A 131 -1.40 -3.92 -13.48
C TYR A 131 -2.48 -4.08 -14.56
N GLN A 132 -3.77 -3.88 -14.19
CA GLN A 132 -4.89 -3.89 -15.12
C GLN A 132 -4.81 -2.78 -16.18
N LEU A 133 -4.20 -1.61 -15.87
CA LEU A 133 -3.98 -0.53 -16.84
C LEU A 133 -3.18 -1.01 -18.05
N ILE A 134 -2.19 -1.88 -17.83
CA ILE A 134 -1.31 -2.42 -18.87
C ILE A 134 -1.88 -3.73 -19.42
N GLY A 135 -2.52 -4.53 -18.53
CA GLY A 135 -2.97 -5.89 -18.84
C GLY A 135 -1.81 -6.88 -18.98
N PRO A 136 -2.04 -8.05 -19.61
CA PRO A 136 -1.07 -9.15 -19.60
C PRO A 136 0.13 -8.98 -20.55
N ASN A 137 0.14 -7.93 -21.38
CA ASN A 137 1.14 -7.76 -22.44
C ASN A 137 2.29 -6.80 -22.06
N GLY A 138 2.44 -6.46 -20.79
CA GLY A 138 3.55 -5.65 -20.32
C GLY A 138 4.85 -6.44 -20.16
N GLN A 139 5.90 -5.71 -19.80
CA GLN A 139 7.24 -6.25 -19.61
C GLN A 139 7.66 -6.17 -18.14
N ILE A 140 8.18 -7.28 -17.62
CA ILE A 140 8.76 -7.37 -16.28
C ILE A 140 10.26 -7.08 -16.39
N ASP A 141 10.74 -6.08 -15.64
CA ASP A 141 12.17 -5.82 -15.43
C ASP A 141 12.53 -6.10 -13.96
N THR A 142 13.14 -7.25 -13.71
CA THR A 142 13.53 -7.67 -12.35
C THR A 142 14.74 -6.92 -11.80
N ASN A 143 15.51 -6.22 -12.63
CA ASN A 143 16.63 -5.40 -12.17
C ASN A 143 16.16 -4.07 -11.60
N LYS A 144 15.06 -3.55 -12.14
CA LYS A 144 14.42 -2.31 -11.69
C LYS A 144 13.24 -2.56 -10.76
N ASN A 145 12.80 -3.80 -10.64
CA ASN A 145 11.55 -4.19 -9.98
C ASN A 145 10.35 -3.42 -10.54
N THR A 146 10.19 -3.45 -11.88
CA THR A 146 9.12 -2.75 -12.57
C THR A 146 8.33 -3.67 -13.50
N TYR A 147 7.05 -3.28 -13.72
CA TYR A 147 6.20 -3.79 -14.80
C TYR A 147 5.77 -2.62 -15.67
N SER A 148 5.99 -2.69 -16.97
CA SER A 148 5.72 -1.56 -17.85
C SER A 148 5.10 -1.98 -19.18
N GLY A 149 4.33 -1.07 -19.78
CA GLY A 149 3.69 -1.29 -21.07
C GLY A 149 2.79 -0.14 -21.49
N PRO A 150 2.18 -0.23 -22.68
CA PRO A 150 1.27 0.81 -23.16
C PRO A 150 -0.02 0.85 -22.32
N LEU A 151 -0.54 2.04 -22.06
CA LEU A 151 -1.87 2.24 -21.50
C LEU A 151 -2.91 2.16 -22.62
N GLY A 152 -3.28 0.94 -23.01
CA GLY A 152 -4.19 0.70 -24.13
C GLY A 152 -3.78 1.48 -25.38
N THR A 153 -4.72 2.25 -25.94
CA THR A 153 -4.52 3.08 -27.14
C THR A 153 -4.41 4.56 -26.83
N THR A 154 -4.14 4.95 -25.59
CA THR A 154 -4.08 6.34 -25.12
C THR A 154 -2.87 7.12 -25.63
N GLY A 155 -1.84 6.44 -26.15
CA GLY A 155 -0.62 7.03 -26.67
C GLY A 155 0.47 7.31 -25.64
N VAL A 156 0.30 6.82 -24.38
CA VAL A 156 1.31 6.87 -23.32
C VAL A 156 1.59 5.48 -22.76
N ASN A 157 2.72 5.32 -22.08
CA ASN A 157 3.07 4.11 -21.33
C ASN A 157 2.76 4.27 -19.84
N VAL A 158 2.72 3.14 -19.15
CA VAL A 158 2.71 3.05 -17.68
C VAL A 158 3.92 2.26 -17.23
N GLU A 159 4.57 2.70 -16.16
CA GLU A 159 5.61 1.98 -15.42
C GLU A 159 5.15 1.84 -13.97
N ILE A 160 4.97 0.62 -13.50
CA ILE A 160 4.62 0.29 -12.13
C ILE A 160 5.89 -0.15 -11.42
N ARG A 161 6.23 0.53 -10.33
CA ARG A 161 7.41 0.24 -9.51
C ARG A 161 6.99 -0.45 -8.22
N ALA A 162 7.67 -1.55 -7.91
CA ALA A 162 7.47 -2.26 -6.65
C ALA A 162 7.99 -1.42 -5.47
N GLY A 163 7.29 -1.52 -4.34
CA GLY A 163 7.63 -0.85 -3.09
C GLY A 163 8.19 -1.80 -2.03
N GLY A 164 8.04 -1.43 -0.76
CA GLY A 164 8.50 -2.22 0.38
C GLY A 164 10.00 -2.51 0.33
N PRO A 165 10.40 -3.79 0.35
CA PRO A 165 11.82 -4.17 0.26
C PRO A 165 12.52 -3.66 -1.00
N ALA A 166 11.81 -3.50 -2.12
CA ALA A 166 12.39 -2.99 -3.37
C ALA A 166 12.90 -1.55 -3.27
N ILE A 167 12.37 -0.76 -2.34
CA ILE A 167 12.77 0.62 -2.05
C ILE A 167 13.39 0.76 -0.65
N GLY A 168 13.95 -0.32 -0.10
CA GLY A 168 14.61 -0.31 1.20
C GLY A 168 13.69 0.04 2.36
N PHE A 169 12.42 -0.36 2.31
CA PHE A 169 11.39 -0.09 3.32
C PHE A 169 11.12 1.41 3.57
N GLN A 170 11.45 2.26 2.60
CA GLN A 170 11.02 3.66 2.66
C GLN A 170 9.51 3.78 2.42
N THR A 171 8.90 4.87 2.89
CA THR A 171 7.51 5.16 2.58
C THR A 171 7.37 5.62 1.12
N VAL A 172 6.19 5.44 0.55
CA VAL A 172 5.91 5.89 -0.82
C VAL A 172 5.97 7.41 -0.91
N THR A 173 5.49 8.12 0.11
CA THR A 173 5.62 9.57 0.21
C THR A 173 7.09 10.02 0.09
N ALA A 174 8.01 9.34 0.80
CA ALA A 174 9.44 9.67 0.70
C ALA A 174 9.98 9.44 -0.72
N GLN A 175 9.53 8.38 -1.42
CA GLN A 175 9.90 8.12 -2.80
C GLN A 175 9.38 9.21 -3.75
N GLU A 176 8.14 9.65 -3.60
CA GLU A 176 7.56 10.76 -4.41
C GLU A 176 8.35 12.06 -4.27
N TYR A 177 8.94 12.32 -3.09
CA TYR A 177 9.76 13.51 -2.85
C TYR A 177 11.23 13.34 -3.25
N GLN A 178 11.71 12.11 -3.47
CA GLN A 178 13.05 11.83 -3.97
C GLN A 178 13.12 11.69 -5.49
N ASP A 179 12.02 11.23 -6.12
CA ASP A 179 11.94 11.00 -7.57
C ASP A 179 10.73 11.71 -8.18
N ASP A 180 11.01 12.80 -8.83
CA ASP A 180 10.02 13.66 -9.50
C ASP A 180 9.28 12.97 -10.65
N SER A 181 9.75 11.83 -11.14
CA SER A 181 9.09 11.06 -12.20
C SER A 181 7.86 10.33 -11.72
N ILE A 182 7.72 10.06 -10.42
CA ILE A 182 6.55 9.39 -9.84
C ILE A 182 5.35 10.34 -9.94
N LEU A 183 4.32 9.93 -10.69
CA LEU A 183 3.10 10.70 -10.82
C LEU A 183 2.11 10.39 -9.70
N LEU A 184 1.90 9.11 -9.39
CA LEU A 184 1.01 8.67 -8.33
C LEU A 184 1.67 7.57 -7.50
N GLY A 185 1.43 7.58 -6.21
CA GLY A 185 1.87 6.54 -5.27
C GLY A 185 0.74 6.04 -4.37
N MET A 186 0.90 4.83 -3.85
CA MET A 186 -0.02 4.26 -2.88
C MET A 186 0.34 4.72 -1.46
N VAL A 187 -0.47 5.59 -0.87
CA VAL A 187 -0.25 6.21 0.44
C VAL A 187 -1.49 6.00 1.33
N GLY A 188 -1.31 5.86 2.64
CA GLY A 188 -2.41 5.84 3.60
C GLY A 188 -2.79 7.26 4.04
N THR A 189 -4.07 7.50 4.35
CA THR A 189 -4.50 8.82 4.84
C THR A 189 -3.91 9.19 6.19
N ASP A 190 -3.54 8.24 7.03
CA ASP A 190 -2.78 8.45 8.27
C ASP A 190 -1.38 9.00 7.98
N GLU A 191 -0.67 8.41 7.02
CA GLU A 191 0.63 8.89 6.57
C GLU A 191 0.52 10.30 5.98
N GLN A 192 -0.53 10.58 5.18
CA GLN A 192 -0.78 11.91 4.62
C GLN A 192 -0.99 12.97 5.72
N ILE A 193 -1.74 12.64 6.78
CA ILE A 193 -1.94 13.54 7.93
C ILE A 193 -0.60 13.81 8.61
N GLY A 194 0.16 12.75 8.94
CA GLY A 194 1.45 12.86 9.64
C GLY A 194 2.51 13.65 8.88
N ASN A 195 2.50 13.57 7.54
CA ASN A 195 3.48 14.23 6.67
C ASN A 195 2.98 15.54 6.03
N SER A 196 1.78 16.00 6.40
CA SER A 196 1.08 17.09 5.71
C SER A 196 1.80 18.45 5.70
N ALA A 197 2.74 18.70 6.62
CA ALA A 197 3.58 19.90 6.61
C ALA A 197 4.87 19.69 5.81
N ALA A 198 5.55 18.56 6.00
CA ALA A 198 6.89 18.33 5.45
C ALA A 198 6.87 17.77 4.02
N GLN A 199 5.95 16.86 3.74
CA GLN A 199 5.84 16.15 2.46
C GLN A 199 4.35 15.99 2.09
N PRO A 200 3.64 17.08 1.81
CA PRO A 200 2.21 17.04 1.54
C PRO A 200 1.88 16.30 0.24
N THR A 201 1.01 15.30 0.33
CA THR A 201 0.44 14.58 -0.82
C THR A 201 -1.07 14.77 -0.87
N LYS A 202 -1.65 14.67 -2.06
CA LYS A 202 -3.09 14.74 -2.29
C LYS A 202 -3.57 13.49 -3.00
N ALA A 203 -4.43 12.73 -2.35
CA ALA A 203 -5.00 11.53 -2.91
C ALA A 203 -6.19 11.86 -3.83
N VAL A 204 -6.23 11.20 -4.98
CA VAL A 204 -7.17 11.45 -6.08
C VAL A 204 -8.14 10.28 -6.33
N LEU A 205 -7.89 9.13 -5.70
CA LEU A 205 -8.75 7.94 -5.78
C LEU A 205 -8.52 7.05 -4.56
N ALA A 206 -9.60 6.67 -3.89
CA ALA A 206 -9.59 5.64 -2.85
C ALA A 206 -9.68 4.26 -3.51
N TRP A 207 -8.58 3.50 -3.52
CA TRP A 207 -8.61 2.11 -3.98
C TRP A 207 -9.45 1.26 -3.03
N TYR A 208 -9.20 1.40 -1.74
CA TYR A 208 -9.97 0.73 -0.69
C TYR A 208 -10.95 1.71 -0.05
N ALA A 209 -12.22 1.32 -0.04
CA ALA A 209 -13.26 2.02 0.72
C ALA A 209 -13.21 1.66 2.21
N LYS A 210 -12.60 0.52 2.56
CA LYS A 210 -12.42 0.02 3.91
C LYS A 210 -10.99 -0.45 4.12
N ASN A 211 -10.41 -0.17 5.28
CA ASN A 211 -9.06 -0.57 5.63
C ASN A 211 -8.93 -2.11 5.69
N PRO A 212 -8.06 -2.76 4.87
CA PRO A 212 -7.86 -4.20 4.87
C PRO A 212 -6.87 -4.70 5.93
N GLN A 213 -6.23 -3.81 6.68
CA GLN A 213 -5.21 -4.18 7.66
C GLN A 213 -5.78 -5.06 8.76
N ILE A 214 -4.99 -6.03 9.17
CA ILE A 214 -5.29 -6.94 10.29
C ILE A 214 -4.13 -6.98 11.26
N PHE A 215 -4.45 -7.33 12.50
CA PHE A 215 -3.53 -8.04 13.37
C PHE A 215 -3.92 -9.51 13.37
N PHE A 216 -2.94 -10.40 13.19
CA PHE A 216 -3.18 -11.85 13.18
C PHE A 216 -2.22 -12.59 14.09
N TRP A 217 -2.63 -13.78 14.52
CA TRP A 217 -1.88 -14.62 15.46
C TRP A 217 -2.22 -16.10 15.26
N GLY A 218 -1.31 -16.98 15.73
CA GLY A 218 -1.47 -18.42 15.60
C GLY A 218 -1.89 -19.13 16.90
N ASN A 219 -1.73 -18.46 18.05
CA ASN A 219 -2.05 -19.06 19.34
C ASN A 219 -3.56 -19.38 19.45
N PRO A 220 -3.96 -20.65 19.61
CA PRO A 220 -5.36 -21.05 19.64
C PRO A 220 -6.11 -20.54 20.88
N ASP A 221 -5.42 -20.24 21.97
CA ASP A 221 -6.01 -19.79 23.24
C ASP A 221 -6.29 -18.28 23.23
N TRP A 222 -5.69 -17.53 22.31
CA TRP A 222 -5.94 -16.09 22.19
C TRP A 222 -7.23 -15.82 21.42
N ASN A 223 -8.12 -15.03 22.03
CA ASN A 223 -9.41 -14.67 21.46
C ASN A 223 -9.59 -13.14 21.54
N PHE A 224 -8.71 -12.41 20.86
CA PHE A 224 -8.78 -10.95 20.81
C PHE A 224 -9.96 -10.49 19.94
N SER A 225 -10.74 -9.57 20.46
CA SER A 225 -11.88 -8.93 19.81
C SER A 225 -11.67 -7.43 19.58
N SER A 226 -10.60 -6.90 20.15
CA SER A 226 -10.20 -5.49 20.03
C SER A 226 -8.67 -5.37 20.14
N VAL A 227 -8.12 -4.24 19.68
CA VAL A 227 -6.70 -3.91 19.88
C VAL A 227 -6.38 -3.81 21.39
N ALA A 228 -7.32 -3.31 22.19
CA ALA A 228 -7.15 -3.24 23.65
C ALA A 228 -6.99 -4.62 24.32
N ASP A 229 -7.58 -5.68 23.75
CA ASP A 229 -7.35 -7.04 24.26
C ASP A 229 -5.93 -7.51 23.97
N ILE A 230 -5.39 -7.15 22.80
CA ILE A 230 -3.98 -7.39 22.43
C ILE A 230 -3.06 -6.65 23.41
N GLY A 231 -3.33 -5.37 23.67
CA GLY A 231 -2.58 -4.57 24.63
C GLY A 231 -2.54 -5.21 26.02
N LYS A 232 -3.70 -5.59 26.55
CA LYS A 232 -3.80 -6.23 27.88
C LYS A 232 -3.09 -7.58 27.98
N SER A 233 -2.96 -8.30 26.86
CA SER A 233 -2.31 -9.61 26.85
C SER A 233 -0.79 -9.53 27.03
N GLY A 234 -0.17 -8.39 26.75
CA GLY A 234 1.28 -8.25 26.71
C GLY A 234 1.95 -8.95 25.52
N ALA A 235 1.18 -9.44 24.53
CA ALA A 235 1.72 -10.10 23.35
C ALA A 235 2.54 -9.10 22.51
N THR A 236 3.69 -9.55 22.02
CA THR A 236 4.48 -8.76 21.07
C THR A 236 3.70 -8.54 19.78
N VAL A 237 3.68 -7.30 19.29
CA VAL A 237 3.06 -6.90 18.02
C VAL A 237 4.17 -6.60 17.03
N LEU A 238 4.35 -7.48 16.05
CA LEU A 238 5.31 -7.32 14.96
C LEU A 238 4.68 -6.48 13.86
N ALA A 239 5.25 -5.31 13.59
CA ALA A 239 4.68 -4.36 12.64
C ALA A 239 5.76 -3.64 11.83
N PHE A 240 5.37 -3.07 10.68
CA PHE A 240 6.25 -2.26 9.84
C PHE A 240 6.58 -0.91 10.52
N SER A 241 7.85 -0.54 10.51
CA SER A 241 8.35 0.68 11.18
C SER A 241 7.74 1.99 10.67
N GLY A 242 7.23 1.99 9.43
CA GLY A 242 6.58 3.14 8.80
C GLY A 242 5.07 3.26 9.07
N SER A 243 4.48 2.35 9.84
CA SER A 243 3.02 2.31 10.09
C SER A 243 2.58 3.42 11.02
N ALA A 244 2.07 4.52 10.46
CA ALA A 244 1.68 5.71 11.21
C ALA A 244 0.51 5.45 12.19
N TYR A 245 -0.41 4.56 11.84
CA TYR A 245 -1.56 4.20 12.69
C TYR A 245 -1.18 3.60 14.06
N LEU A 246 0.01 3.01 14.19
CA LEU A 246 0.49 2.46 15.47
C LEU A 246 0.60 3.54 16.54
N ASP A 247 1.10 4.73 16.17
CA ASP A 247 1.16 5.86 17.10
C ASP A 247 -0.23 6.20 17.69
N VAL A 248 -1.27 6.07 16.88
CA VAL A 248 -2.66 6.34 17.28
C VAL A 248 -3.18 5.25 18.20
N LEU A 249 -2.92 3.98 17.89
CA LEU A 249 -3.31 2.85 18.74
C LEU A 249 -2.63 2.91 20.12
N GLU A 250 -1.35 3.25 20.16
CA GLU A 250 -0.60 3.47 21.38
C GLU A 250 -1.15 4.66 22.18
N ALA A 251 -1.39 5.81 21.54
CA ALA A 251 -1.91 7.01 22.19
C ALA A 251 -3.31 6.80 22.80
N ARG A 252 -4.12 5.94 22.19
CA ARG A 252 -5.45 5.54 22.71
C ARG A 252 -5.37 4.48 23.80
N GLY A 253 -4.17 4.02 24.17
CA GLY A 253 -3.98 2.95 25.15
C GLY A 253 -4.41 1.57 24.66
N GLY A 254 -4.58 1.39 23.35
CA GLY A 254 -4.89 0.10 22.74
C GLY A 254 -3.69 -0.83 22.70
N LEU A 255 -2.49 -0.28 22.57
CA LEU A 255 -1.21 -1.00 22.62
C LEU A 255 -0.26 -0.30 23.59
N HIS A 256 0.72 -1.03 24.10
CA HIS A 256 1.85 -0.48 24.83
C HIS A 256 3.07 -0.40 23.91
N LYS A 257 3.85 0.67 24.01
CA LYS A 257 5.00 0.91 23.17
C LYS A 257 6.03 -0.21 23.21
N ASP A 258 6.24 -0.81 24.36
CA ASP A 258 7.16 -1.93 24.61
C ASP A 258 6.68 -3.27 24.03
N GLN A 259 5.41 -3.37 23.63
CA GLN A 259 4.88 -4.52 22.88
C GLN A 259 5.17 -4.42 21.38
N VAL A 260 5.37 -3.21 20.85
CA VAL A 260 5.51 -3.01 19.40
C VAL A 260 6.95 -3.26 18.98
N ASP A 261 7.12 -4.29 18.14
CA ASP A 261 8.37 -4.61 17.48
C ASP A 261 8.31 -4.18 16.02
N SER A 262 9.03 -3.12 15.69
CA SER A 262 9.01 -2.49 14.36
C SER A 262 9.92 -3.18 13.33
N SER A 263 10.29 -4.43 13.54
CA SER A 263 11.20 -5.18 12.66
C SER A 263 10.48 -6.06 11.62
N TYR A 264 9.18 -5.84 11.37
CA TYR A 264 8.43 -6.55 10.33
C TYR A 264 9.01 -6.31 8.95
N THR A 265 9.27 -7.39 8.23
CA THR A 265 9.84 -7.38 6.87
C THR A 265 8.97 -8.10 5.84
N GLY A 266 7.83 -8.66 6.27
CA GLY A 266 7.01 -9.57 5.44
C GLY A 266 7.49 -11.03 5.47
N ASP A 267 8.63 -11.34 6.08
CA ASP A 267 9.14 -12.70 6.22
C ASP A 267 8.41 -13.43 7.35
N PRO A 268 7.84 -14.64 7.12
CA PRO A 268 7.08 -15.38 8.12
C PRO A 268 7.94 -16.07 9.18
N SER A 269 9.26 -16.12 9.05
CA SER A 269 10.16 -16.91 9.89
C SER A 269 10.01 -16.61 11.37
N ARG A 270 9.82 -15.33 11.72
CA ARG A 270 9.63 -14.90 13.11
C ARG A 270 8.33 -15.39 13.72
N PHE A 271 7.25 -15.34 12.97
CA PHE A 271 5.95 -15.85 13.36
C PHE A 271 6.01 -17.37 13.57
N VAL A 272 6.62 -18.09 12.62
CA VAL A 272 6.83 -19.54 12.68
C VAL A 272 7.70 -19.93 13.86
N ALA A 273 8.82 -19.23 14.09
CA ALA A 273 9.73 -19.48 15.20
C ALA A 273 9.07 -19.25 16.57
N ALA A 274 8.11 -18.32 16.65
CA ALA A 274 7.30 -18.09 17.86
C ALA A 274 6.14 -19.07 18.00
N ASP A 275 5.99 -20.05 17.10
CA ASP A 275 4.82 -20.95 17.02
C ASP A 275 3.49 -20.19 17.09
N GLY A 276 3.41 -19.04 16.40
CA GLY A 276 2.24 -18.17 16.38
C GLY A 276 1.93 -17.44 17.71
N ASN A 277 2.83 -17.50 18.72
CA ASN A 277 2.72 -16.76 19.97
C ASN A 277 3.22 -15.32 19.83
N ILE A 278 2.88 -14.70 18.72
CA ILE A 278 3.15 -13.31 18.38
C ILE A 278 1.96 -12.79 17.59
N VAL A 279 1.62 -11.52 17.78
CA VAL A 279 0.68 -10.80 16.92
C VAL A 279 1.48 -10.17 15.78
N SER A 280 1.07 -10.36 14.55
CA SER A 280 1.71 -9.74 13.38
C SER A 280 0.73 -8.87 12.64
N GLN A 281 1.21 -7.76 12.08
CA GLN A 281 0.43 -7.02 11.11
C GLN A 281 0.35 -7.78 9.80
N GLY A 282 -0.70 -7.50 9.03
CA GLY A 282 -0.90 -8.01 7.69
C GLY A 282 -2.13 -7.40 7.03
N PHE A 283 -2.54 -8.00 5.93
CA PHE A 283 -3.75 -7.64 5.19
C PHE A 283 -4.68 -8.84 5.13
N VAL A 284 -5.97 -8.62 5.31
CA VAL A 284 -6.97 -9.72 5.25
C VAL A 284 -6.99 -10.39 3.88
N THR A 285 -6.50 -9.71 2.87
CA THR A 285 -6.38 -10.14 1.47
C THR A 285 -5.14 -11.02 1.20
N ALA A 286 -4.22 -11.17 2.16
CA ALA A 286 -2.97 -11.88 1.96
C ALA A 286 -2.73 -12.93 3.07
N GLU A 287 -2.33 -12.50 4.27
CA GLU A 287 -1.78 -13.37 5.30
C GLU A 287 -2.69 -14.54 5.72
N PRO A 288 -4.03 -14.42 5.86
CA PRO A 288 -4.84 -15.57 6.28
C PRO A 288 -4.72 -16.75 5.32
N TYR A 289 -4.73 -16.49 4.00
CA TYR A 289 -4.55 -17.54 3.00
C TYR A 289 -3.11 -18.05 2.96
N ILE A 290 -2.14 -17.14 2.89
CA ILE A 290 -0.71 -17.47 2.74
C ILE A 290 -0.23 -18.34 3.92
N TYR A 291 -0.59 -17.98 5.15
CA TYR A 291 -0.19 -18.73 6.32
C TYR A 291 -0.85 -20.12 6.39
N GLU A 292 -2.12 -20.21 6.02
CA GLU A 292 -2.83 -21.48 6.04
C GLU A 292 -2.32 -22.48 4.99
N HIS A 293 -1.90 -21.96 3.80
CA HIS A 293 -1.70 -22.83 2.63
C HIS A 293 -0.28 -22.79 2.04
N GLU A 294 0.53 -21.75 2.32
CA GLU A 294 1.78 -21.51 1.59
C GLU A 294 3.01 -21.37 2.49
N VAL A 295 2.86 -20.95 3.74
CA VAL A 295 3.98 -20.89 4.70
C VAL A 295 4.32 -22.28 5.19
N THR A 296 5.27 -22.93 4.53
CA THR A 296 5.65 -24.35 4.77
C THR A 296 5.92 -24.68 6.23
N GLY A 297 6.45 -23.74 7.01
CA GLY A 297 6.71 -23.95 8.45
C GLY A 297 5.48 -23.77 9.34
N TRP A 298 4.33 -23.37 8.77
CA TRP A 298 3.10 -23.10 9.53
C TRP A 298 1.93 -23.99 9.05
N MET A 299 1.39 -23.78 7.85
CA MET A 299 0.35 -24.62 7.21
C MET A 299 -0.89 -24.85 8.09
N LYS A 300 -1.33 -23.82 8.80
CA LYS A 300 -2.50 -23.83 9.68
C LYS A 300 -3.25 -22.49 9.54
N PRO A 301 -4.56 -22.46 9.82
CA PRO A 301 -5.29 -21.19 9.92
C PRO A 301 -4.68 -20.27 10.97
N VAL A 302 -4.76 -18.96 10.71
CA VAL A 302 -4.48 -17.92 11.68
C VAL A 302 -5.80 -17.26 12.12
N LYS A 303 -5.85 -16.81 13.37
CA LYS A 303 -6.90 -15.90 13.83
C LYS A 303 -6.50 -14.48 13.52
N PHE A 304 -7.45 -13.61 13.29
CA PHE A 304 -7.17 -12.20 13.01
C PHE A 304 -8.24 -11.26 13.54
N LEU A 305 -7.85 -10.01 13.74
CA LEU A 305 -8.69 -8.86 14.02
C LEU A 305 -8.58 -7.88 12.84
N LEU A 306 -9.69 -7.61 12.16
CA LEU A 306 -9.72 -6.58 11.12
C LEU A 306 -9.73 -5.20 11.78
N LEU A 307 -8.84 -4.31 11.33
CA LEU A 307 -8.62 -3.00 11.96
C LEU A 307 -9.53 -1.89 11.41
N ASP A 308 -10.43 -2.19 10.49
CA ASP A 308 -11.27 -1.21 9.78
C ASP A 308 -12.08 -0.28 10.70
N LYS A 309 -12.46 -0.75 11.89
CA LYS A 309 -13.22 0.04 12.87
C LYS A 309 -12.34 0.87 13.79
N GLU A 310 -11.19 0.31 14.19
CA GLU A 310 -10.28 0.98 15.12
C GLU A 310 -9.32 1.93 14.40
N VAL A 311 -9.02 1.62 13.14
CA VAL A 311 -8.16 2.38 12.23
C VAL A 311 -8.91 2.63 10.92
N PRO A 312 -9.95 3.49 10.89
CA PRO A 312 -10.82 3.68 9.72
C PRO A 312 -10.16 4.57 8.65
N ILE A 313 -8.92 4.31 8.32
CA ILE A 313 -8.16 5.04 7.30
C ILE A 313 -8.51 4.54 5.89
N TYR A 314 -8.29 5.41 4.90
CA TYR A 314 -8.20 4.98 3.51
C TYR A 314 -6.77 4.51 3.26
N GLN A 315 -6.58 3.19 3.24
CA GLN A 315 -5.30 2.56 2.93
C GLN A 315 -5.13 2.45 1.41
N ASN A 316 -3.88 2.51 0.92
CA ASN A 316 -3.56 2.39 -0.50
C ASN A 316 -4.31 3.42 -1.38
N THR A 317 -4.47 4.67 -0.91
CA THR A 317 -5.01 5.73 -1.76
C THR A 317 -4.01 6.06 -2.86
N LEU A 318 -4.51 6.51 -4.03
CA LEU A 318 -3.63 6.96 -5.09
C LEU A 318 -3.36 8.45 -4.92
N ALA A 319 -2.18 8.79 -4.45
CA ALA A 319 -1.79 10.15 -4.12
C ALA A 319 -0.74 10.69 -5.10
N ILE A 320 -0.72 12.00 -5.26
CA ILE A 320 0.28 12.80 -5.96
C ILE A 320 0.86 13.82 -4.99
N ARG A 321 2.10 14.20 -5.14
CA ARG A 321 2.64 15.37 -4.42
C ARG A 321 1.70 16.57 -4.58
N ALA A 322 1.38 17.22 -3.48
CA ALA A 322 0.39 18.31 -3.46
C ALA A 322 0.79 19.49 -4.36
N ASP A 323 2.08 19.81 -4.46
CA ASP A 323 2.63 20.86 -5.32
C ASP A 323 2.57 20.55 -6.82
N LYS A 324 2.33 19.30 -7.20
CA LYS A 324 2.26 18.86 -8.60
C LYS A 324 0.84 18.72 -9.14
N VAL A 325 -0.19 18.87 -8.29
CA VAL A 325 -1.60 18.69 -8.68
C VAL A 325 -1.98 19.62 -9.83
N GLU A 326 -1.69 20.91 -9.70
CA GLU A 326 -2.11 21.90 -10.70
C GLU A 326 -1.41 21.69 -12.05
N ALA A 327 -0.11 21.39 -12.03
CA ALA A 327 0.64 21.13 -13.25
C ALA A 327 0.15 19.86 -13.99
N ASN A 328 -0.42 18.90 -13.25
CA ASN A 328 -0.93 17.64 -13.79
C ASN A 328 -2.46 17.59 -13.87
N ARG A 329 -3.16 18.67 -13.58
CA ARG A 329 -4.63 18.72 -13.53
C ARG A 329 -5.31 18.10 -14.77
N ALA A 330 -4.88 18.51 -15.96
CA ALA A 330 -5.44 18.01 -17.21
C ALA A 330 -5.16 16.51 -17.44
N CYS A 331 -4.02 16.03 -16.98
CA CYS A 331 -3.69 14.60 -16.97
C CYS A 331 -4.59 13.84 -15.99
N LEU A 332 -4.70 14.30 -14.74
CA LEU A 332 -5.52 13.68 -13.71
C LEU A 332 -7.00 13.58 -14.10
N GLN A 333 -7.56 14.63 -14.73
CA GLN A 333 -8.94 14.61 -15.23
C GLN A 333 -9.23 13.49 -16.23
N ARG A 334 -8.20 13.03 -16.96
CA ARG A 334 -8.34 11.94 -17.94
C ARG A 334 -7.89 10.59 -17.37
N LEU A 335 -6.86 10.59 -16.54
CA LEU A 335 -6.25 9.38 -15.99
C LEU A 335 -7.10 8.76 -14.87
N VAL A 336 -7.65 9.58 -13.96
CA VAL A 336 -8.39 9.05 -12.80
C VAL A 336 -9.64 8.24 -13.20
N PRO A 337 -10.46 8.64 -14.19
CA PRO A 337 -11.52 7.80 -14.71
C PRO A 337 -11.04 6.46 -15.30
N LEU A 338 -9.85 6.43 -15.90
CA LEU A 338 -9.24 5.19 -16.39
C LEU A 338 -8.81 4.29 -15.22
N LEU A 339 -8.28 4.87 -14.14
CA LEU A 339 -7.96 4.15 -12.90
C LEU A 339 -9.22 3.57 -12.25
N GLN A 340 -10.34 4.33 -12.19
CA GLN A 340 -11.62 3.82 -11.69
C GLN A 340 -12.07 2.59 -12.51
N LYS A 341 -12.02 2.68 -13.83
CA LYS A 341 -12.40 1.58 -14.73
C LYS A 341 -11.47 0.38 -14.57
N SER A 342 -10.16 0.62 -14.55
CA SER A 342 -9.14 -0.42 -14.36
C SER A 342 -9.37 -1.17 -13.05
N SER A 343 -9.71 -0.46 -11.99
CA SER A 343 -10.02 -1.05 -10.68
C SER A 343 -11.21 -2.00 -10.75
N ILE A 344 -12.30 -1.55 -11.38
CA ILE A 344 -13.53 -2.34 -11.54
C ILE A 344 -13.30 -3.53 -12.47
N ASP A 345 -12.58 -3.33 -13.57
CA ASP A 345 -12.28 -4.39 -14.54
C ASP A 345 -11.41 -5.48 -13.90
N TYR A 346 -10.46 -5.09 -13.04
CA TYR A 346 -9.64 -6.03 -12.28
C TYR A 346 -10.49 -6.92 -11.36
N VAL A 347 -11.30 -6.33 -10.50
CA VAL A 347 -12.09 -7.16 -9.56
C VAL A 347 -13.16 -8.00 -10.24
N LYS A 348 -13.65 -7.59 -11.41
CA LYS A 348 -14.60 -8.37 -12.21
C LYS A 348 -13.96 -9.49 -13.00
N ASN A 349 -12.72 -9.32 -13.46
CA ASN A 349 -11.98 -10.32 -14.23
C ASN A 349 -10.50 -10.34 -13.86
N PRO A 350 -10.13 -10.80 -12.64
CA PRO A 350 -8.76 -10.70 -12.13
C PRO A 350 -7.79 -11.68 -12.81
N GLY A 351 -8.27 -12.76 -13.42
CA GLY A 351 -7.45 -13.88 -13.89
C GLY A 351 -6.23 -13.47 -14.72
N PRO A 352 -6.38 -12.67 -15.80
CA PRO A 352 -5.25 -12.25 -16.61
C PRO A 352 -4.19 -11.46 -15.86
N VAL A 353 -4.59 -10.58 -14.96
CA VAL A 353 -3.68 -9.75 -14.14
C VAL A 353 -3.07 -10.56 -13.01
N ASN A 354 -3.84 -11.42 -12.36
CA ASN A 354 -3.30 -12.33 -11.36
C ASN A 354 -2.19 -13.21 -11.94
N GLN A 355 -2.33 -13.67 -13.20
CA GLN A 355 -1.26 -14.41 -13.86
C GLN A 355 0.01 -13.55 -14.05
N VAL A 356 -0.12 -12.26 -14.39
CA VAL A 356 1.03 -11.34 -14.45
C VAL A 356 1.71 -11.22 -13.09
N LEU A 357 0.95 -11.09 -12.01
CA LEU A 357 1.48 -10.98 -10.66
C LEU A 357 2.21 -12.27 -10.23
N ILE A 358 1.65 -13.42 -10.54
CA ILE A 358 2.27 -14.74 -10.31
C ILE A 358 3.60 -14.84 -11.07
N ASP A 359 3.58 -14.54 -12.37
CA ASP A 359 4.77 -14.60 -13.22
C ASP A 359 5.85 -13.60 -12.78
N TYR A 360 5.43 -12.45 -12.27
CA TYR A 360 6.34 -11.42 -11.79
C TYR A 360 7.00 -11.86 -10.48
N THR A 361 6.22 -12.28 -9.49
CA THR A 361 6.77 -12.72 -8.20
C THR A 361 7.64 -13.96 -8.32
N ALA A 362 7.34 -14.86 -9.27
CA ALA A 362 8.20 -16.01 -9.58
C ALA A 362 9.60 -15.62 -10.09
N LYS A 363 9.76 -14.40 -10.62
CA LYS A 363 11.04 -13.89 -11.15
C LYS A 363 11.81 -13.02 -10.17
N ILE A 364 11.14 -12.47 -9.15
CA ILE A 364 11.77 -11.62 -8.15
C ILE A 364 12.49 -12.48 -7.11
N LYS A 365 13.71 -12.08 -6.75
CA LYS A 365 14.43 -12.70 -5.63
C LYS A 365 14.01 -12.05 -4.31
N GLY A 366 13.54 -12.86 -3.36
CA GLY A 366 13.20 -12.38 -2.01
C GLY A 366 11.77 -11.80 -1.86
N GLY A 367 10.94 -11.85 -2.90
CA GLY A 367 9.51 -11.56 -2.79
C GLY A 367 8.70 -12.79 -2.38
N THR A 368 7.55 -12.57 -1.76
CA THR A 368 6.58 -13.64 -1.50
C THR A 368 6.02 -14.15 -2.83
N GLN A 369 6.07 -15.47 -3.02
CA GLN A 369 5.46 -16.10 -4.20
C GLN A 369 3.94 -16.03 -4.06
N ILE A 370 3.24 -15.78 -5.15
CA ILE A 370 1.78 -15.75 -5.20
C ILE A 370 1.30 -17.01 -5.93
N SER A 371 0.45 -17.80 -5.28
CA SER A 371 -0.24 -18.90 -5.96
C SER A 371 -1.51 -18.39 -6.69
N ALA A 372 -1.96 -19.16 -7.68
CA ALA A 372 -3.21 -18.83 -8.37
C ALA A 372 -4.43 -18.85 -7.43
N ALA A 373 -4.43 -19.74 -6.44
CA ALA A 373 -5.50 -19.85 -5.47
C ALA A 373 -5.44 -18.70 -4.46
N GLY A 374 -4.24 -18.30 -3.97
CA GLY A 374 -4.07 -17.14 -3.10
C GLY A 374 -4.47 -15.83 -3.79
N ALA A 375 -4.09 -15.64 -5.06
CA ALA A 375 -4.51 -14.48 -5.82
C ALA A 375 -6.04 -14.41 -6.03
N ALA A 376 -6.69 -15.55 -6.20
CA ALA A 376 -8.15 -15.61 -6.31
C ALA A 376 -8.84 -15.32 -4.96
N ASP A 377 -8.33 -15.88 -3.84
CA ASP A 377 -8.82 -15.60 -2.48
C ASP A 377 -8.71 -14.11 -2.14
N ALA A 378 -7.59 -13.48 -2.48
CA ALA A 378 -7.38 -12.05 -2.25
C ALA A 378 -8.49 -11.20 -2.87
N VAL A 379 -8.81 -11.40 -4.16
CA VAL A 379 -9.86 -10.64 -4.84
C VAL A 379 -11.25 -10.98 -4.30
N GLN A 380 -11.49 -12.24 -3.94
CA GLN A 380 -12.73 -12.64 -3.29
C GLN A 380 -12.92 -11.90 -1.96
N ARG A 381 -11.88 -11.79 -1.13
CA ARG A 381 -11.93 -11.05 0.16
C ARG A 381 -12.11 -9.56 -0.06
N MET A 382 -11.41 -8.95 -1.05
CA MET A 382 -11.60 -7.54 -1.41
C MET A 382 -13.07 -7.20 -1.63
N THR A 383 -13.79 -8.05 -2.33
CA THR A 383 -15.20 -7.82 -2.69
C THR A 383 -16.16 -8.25 -1.59
N SER A 384 -16.00 -9.47 -1.04
CA SER A 384 -16.95 -10.03 -0.06
C SER A 384 -16.94 -9.29 1.28
N LEU A 385 -15.80 -8.72 1.68
CA LEU A 385 -15.67 -7.91 2.90
C LEU A 385 -15.94 -6.42 2.66
N GLY A 386 -16.22 -6.02 1.42
CA GLY A 386 -16.45 -4.63 1.04
C GLY A 386 -15.19 -3.75 1.18
N ILE A 387 -14.00 -4.36 1.12
CA ILE A 387 -12.72 -3.62 1.10
C ILE A 387 -12.69 -2.75 -0.16
N VAL A 388 -12.96 -3.36 -1.31
CA VAL A 388 -13.18 -2.67 -2.58
C VAL A 388 -14.67 -2.55 -2.81
N SER A 389 -15.16 -1.32 -2.74
CA SER A 389 -16.59 -0.99 -2.91
C SER A 389 -16.75 0.46 -3.33
N ASN A 390 -17.98 0.85 -3.67
CA ASN A 390 -18.30 2.25 -3.87
C ASN A 390 -18.18 3.02 -2.54
N GLY A 391 -17.83 4.30 -2.61
CA GLY A 391 -17.91 5.19 -1.46
C GLY A 391 -19.37 5.46 -1.04
N THR A 392 -19.54 6.23 0.03
CA THR A 392 -20.86 6.53 0.64
C THR A 392 -21.80 7.28 -0.30
N ASP A 393 -21.27 8.00 -1.30
CA ASP A 393 -22.02 8.68 -2.36
C ASP A 393 -22.37 7.77 -3.56
N GLY A 394 -22.00 6.49 -3.49
CA GLY A 394 -22.24 5.51 -4.54
C GLY A 394 -21.28 5.59 -5.72
N VAL A 395 -20.23 6.41 -5.65
CA VAL A 395 -19.18 6.54 -6.67
C VAL A 395 -17.99 5.69 -6.30
N PHE A 396 -17.42 4.96 -7.26
CA PHE A 396 -16.22 4.18 -7.01
C PHE A 396 -15.01 5.10 -6.80
N GLY A 397 -14.29 4.85 -5.71
CA GLY A 397 -13.04 5.56 -5.40
C GLY A 397 -13.19 6.93 -4.73
N SER A 398 -14.43 7.30 -4.33
CA SER A 398 -14.67 8.57 -3.62
C SER A 398 -14.31 8.49 -2.14
N TYR A 399 -13.91 9.65 -1.61
CA TYR A 399 -13.67 9.88 -0.19
C TYR A 399 -14.90 10.44 0.49
N ASP A 400 -15.21 9.96 1.68
CA ASP A 400 -16.11 10.64 2.61
C ASP A 400 -15.34 11.74 3.35
N MET A 401 -15.60 12.98 3.01
CA MET A 401 -14.90 14.13 3.59
C MET A 401 -15.12 14.28 5.10
N ALA A 402 -16.27 13.80 5.63
CA ALA A 402 -16.54 13.81 7.06
C ALA A 402 -15.68 12.79 7.80
N GLN A 403 -15.49 11.60 7.21
CA GLN A 403 -14.57 10.59 7.74
C GLN A 403 -13.13 11.11 7.73
N VAL A 404 -12.68 11.73 6.65
CA VAL A 404 -11.33 12.31 6.56
C VAL A 404 -11.15 13.43 7.60
N GLN A 405 -12.17 14.27 7.82
CA GLN A 405 -12.12 15.28 8.88
C GLN A 405 -12.00 14.67 10.27
N THR A 406 -12.72 13.57 10.52
CA THR A 406 -12.61 12.83 11.79
C THR A 406 -11.18 12.29 11.98
N LEU A 407 -10.59 11.70 10.94
CA LEU A 407 -9.20 11.22 10.99
C LEU A 407 -8.22 12.37 11.31
N ILE A 408 -8.36 13.53 10.66
CA ILE A 408 -7.51 14.70 10.92
C ILE A 408 -7.65 15.13 12.39
N THR A 409 -8.88 15.20 12.89
CA THR A 409 -9.17 15.62 14.29
C THR A 409 -8.57 14.65 15.31
N ASP A 410 -8.68 13.34 15.04
CA ASP A 410 -8.24 12.30 15.96
C ASP A 410 -6.73 12.04 15.90
N TYR A 411 -6.15 12.05 14.69
CA TYR A 411 -4.76 11.67 14.47
C TYR A 411 -3.79 12.83 14.54
N GLY A 412 -4.21 14.02 14.12
CA GLY A 412 -3.37 15.21 14.10
C GLY A 412 -2.69 15.52 15.44
N PRO A 413 -3.41 15.59 16.56
CA PRO A 413 -2.80 15.83 17.88
C PRO A 413 -1.83 14.73 18.31
N VAL A 414 -2.10 13.47 17.95
CA VAL A 414 -1.22 12.35 18.25
C VAL A 414 0.09 12.49 17.48
N PHE A 415 0.02 12.78 16.20
CA PHE A 415 1.21 12.97 15.37
C PHE A 415 2.04 14.18 15.80
N ALA A 416 1.40 15.29 16.14
CA ALA A 416 2.08 16.45 16.71
C ALA A 416 2.83 16.09 18.00
N ALA A 417 2.21 15.35 18.90
CA ALA A 417 2.85 14.86 20.14
C ALA A 417 4.02 13.89 19.88
N ARG A 418 4.06 13.25 18.71
CA ARG A 418 5.15 12.36 18.26
C ARG A 418 6.20 13.07 17.38
N GLY A 419 6.10 14.42 17.24
CA GLY A 419 7.05 15.23 16.49
C GLY A 419 6.93 15.12 14.97
N LYS A 420 5.76 14.70 14.46
CA LYS A 420 5.49 14.69 13.01
C LYS A 420 4.97 16.02 12.47
N ASP A 421 4.53 16.92 13.34
CA ASP A 421 4.06 18.28 13.04
C ASP A 421 3.10 18.38 11.83
N PRO A 422 1.86 17.87 11.93
CA PRO A 422 0.87 18.03 10.86
C PRO A 422 0.65 19.51 10.54
N LYS A 423 0.33 19.81 9.26
CA LYS A 423 0.04 21.18 8.81
C LYS A 423 -0.99 21.85 9.73
N PRO A 424 -0.71 23.02 10.29
CA PRO A 424 -1.69 23.76 11.09
C PRO A 424 -2.96 24.05 10.30
N GLY A 425 -4.13 23.77 10.90
CA GLY A 425 -5.42 23.97 10.25
C GLY A 425 -5.69 23.05 9.06
N LEU A 426 -5.05 21.86 9.03
CA LEU A 426 -5.23 20.86 7.98
C LEU A 426 -6.72 20.58 7.74
N GLN A 427 -7.12 20.59 6.46
CA GLN A 427 -8.48 20.30 6.02
C GLN A 427 -8.51 19.04 5.16
N PRO A 428 -9.64 18.32 5.05
CA PRO A 428 -9.78 17.17 4.15
C PRO A 428 -9.33 17.46 2.71
N SER A 429 -9.67 18.64 2.20
CA SER A 429 -9.29 19.08 0.85
C SER A 429 -7.79 19.30 0.67
N ASP A 430 -7.00 19.35 1.72
CA ASP A 430 -5.53 19.42 1.61
C ASP A 430 -4.93 18.07 1.22
N ILE A 431 -5.53 16.95 1.69
CA ILE A 431 -4.96 15.60 1.56
C ILE A 431 -5.74 14.67 0.62
N VAL A 432 -7.04 14.91 0.37
CA VAL A 432 -7.84 14.11 -0.58
C VAL A 432 -8.66 15.00 -1.50
N THR A 433 -9.11 14.47 -2.64
CA THR A 433 -10.07 15.15 -3.52
C THR A 433 -10.90 14.15 -4.34
N ASN A 434 -12.19 14.48 -4.56
CA ASN A 434 -13.10 13.77 -5.44
C ASN A 434 -13.25 14.48 -6.81
N GLU A 435 -12.44 15.52 -7.07
CA GLU A 435 -12.60 16.40 -8.23
C GLU A 435 -12.38 15.67 -9.55
N PHE A 436 -11.48 14.70 -9.59
CA PHE A 436 -11.07 14.02 -10.82
C PHE A 436 -11.88 12.76 -11.12
N LEU A 437 -12.78 12.36 -10.21
CA LEU A 437 -13.60 11.15 -10.37
C LEU A 437 -14.70 11.35 -11.42
N ASP A 438 -14.90 10.35 -12.25
CA ASP A 438 -16.13 10.22 -13.03
C ASP A 438 -17.22 9.65 -12.13
N LYS A 439 -18.22 10.48 -11.80
CA LYS A 439 -19.31 10.16 -10.88
C LYS A 439 -20.30 9.10 -11.42
N THR A 440 -20.18 8.74 -12.69
CA THR A 440 -20.99 7.69 -13.30
C THR A 440 -20.39 6.30 -13.13
N ILE A 441 -19.09 6.22 -12.78
CA ILE A 441 -18.38 4.95 -12.60
C ILE A 441 -18.68 4.36 -11.22
N LYS A 442 -19.24 3.16 -11.23
CA LYS A 442 -19.70 2.41 -10.06
C LYS A 442 -19.31 0.95 -10.19
N LEU A 443 -18.96 0.31 -9.07
CA LEU A 443 -18.72 -1.13 -8.97
C LEU A 443 -20.03 -1.91 -8.97
#